data_96ce0d41ba480c3e64602bae5174b336
#
_entry.id   96ce0d41ba480c3e64602bae5174b336
#
_cell.length_a   1.000
_cell.length_b   1.000
_cell.length_c   1.000
_cell.angle_alpha   90.00
_cell.angle_beta   90.00
_cell.angle_gamma   90.00
#
_symmetry.space_group_name_H-M   'P 1'
#
loop_
_entity.id
_entity.type
_entity.pdbx_description
1 polymer ?
#
loop_
_entity_poly.entity_id
_entity_poly.type
_entity_poly.pdbx_seq_one_letter_code
_entity_poly.pdbx_strand_id
1 'polypeptide(L)'
;MLSHGFMSFAAIGVTVACLLIMGTFSLVAYNANINLQDLQKENAVVAFVDESLTDEEAQGLQSQLSGISGVADCTFVSRQEARDEYVDQYNEDDLYSDLDPTIFRHRYVMHLTDLKLMDQVVQNLESVEGIAKVRADQDISNGFITVRNIAGVISIALIAILLIISVFIISNTIKLTTFDRRDEIAIMKMVGATDGFIRWPFVYEGLLLGLIGAAVGFSLQWLLYAAVTRGIANSDTMQLLRVVDFRQIWAPVAAVFAGVGILVGVGGSLTAIRKFLRV
;
A
#
# COMPACT_ATOMS: atom_id res chain seq x y z
N MET A 1 33.65 1.74 29.85
CA MET A 1 33.70 1.75 28.36
C MET A 1 32.83 0.67 27.69
N LEU A 2 32.73 -0.53 28.22
CA LEU A 2 31.91 -1.61 27.61
C LEU A 2 30.38 -1.37 27.71
N SER A 3 29.89 -0.67 28.74
CA SER A 3 28.45 -0.39 28.91
C SER A 3 27.88 0.55 27.86
N HIS A 4 28.65 1.52 27.37
CA HIS A 4 28.20 2.46 26.33
C HIS A 4 27.99 1.76 24.96
N GLY A 5 28.94 0.87 24.59
CA GLY A 5 28.79 0.10 23.33
C GLY A 5 27.58 -0.80 23.35
N PHE A 6 27.25 -1.42 24.47
CA PHE A 6 26.11 -2.31 24.59
C PHE A 6 24.76 -1.56 24.50
N MET A 7 24.64 -0.37 25.09
CA MET A 7 23.43 0.45 25.03
C MET A 7 23.17 0.95 23.58
N SER A 8 24.24 1.44 22.93
CA SER A 8 24.12 1.86 21.51
C SER A 8 23.77 0.70 20.60
N PHE A 9 24.34 -0.49 20.83
CA PHE A 9 24.01 -1.70 20.09
C PHE A 9 22.54 -2.11 20.31
N ALA A 10 22.04 -2.06 21.54
CA ALA A 10 20.66 -2.34 21.86
C ALA A 10 19.70 -1.33 21.18
N ALA A 11 20.05 -0.04 21.18
CA ALA A 11 19.26 0.99 20.51
C ALA A 11 19.20 0.78 19.01
N ILE A 12 20.32 0.43 18.35
CA ILE A 12 20.35 0.08 16.93
C ILE A 12 19.47 -1.15 16.68
N GLY A 13 19.64 -2.21 17.48
CA GLY A 13 18.86 -3.46 17.31
C GLY A 13 17.35 -3.24 17.37
N VAL A 14 16.89 -2.45 18.34
CA VAL A 14 15.45 -2.11 18.44
C VAL A 14 15.00 -1.22 17.29
N THR A 15 15.82 -0.24 16.90
CA THR A 15 15.49 0.62 15.73
C THR A 15 15.40 -0.21 14.46
N VAL A 16 16.31 -1.16 14.23
CA VAL A 16 16.27 -2.11 13.11
C VAL A 16 14.99 -2.94 13.17
N ALA A 17 14.63 -3.51 14.32
CA ALA A 17 13.43 -4.30 14.48
C ALA A 17 12.15 -3.49 14.17
N CYS A 18 12.06 -2.25 14.71
CA CYS A 18 10.93 -1.37 14.40
C CYS A 18 10.83 -1.02 12.92
N LEU A 19 11.96 -0.70 12.27
CA LEU A 19 12.00 -0.39 10.85
C LEU A 19 11.65 -1.59 9.97
N LEU A 20 12.11 -2.80 10.34
CA LEU A 20 11.76 -4.05 9.66
C LEU A 20 10.26 -4.33 9.73
N ILE A 21 9.67 -4.23 10.92
CA ILE A 21 8.24 -4.45 11.10
C ILE A 21 7.46 -3.42 10.26
N MET A 22 7.80 -2.14 10.39
CA MET A 22 7.17 -1.05 9.64
C MET A 22 7.31 -1.27 8.12
N GLY A 23 8.52 -1.60 7.63
CA GLY A 23 8.80 -1.86 6.23
C GLY A 23 8.03 -3.07 5.71
N THR A 24 7.97 -4.16 6.48
CA THR A 24 7.21 -5.36 6.11
C THR A 24 5.72 -5.08 5.98
N PHE A 25 5.10 -4.42 6.96
CA PHE A 25 3.68 -4.05 6.90
C PHE A 25 3.39 -3.09 5.73
N SER A 26 4.26 -2.10 5.51
CA SER A 26 4.11 -1.15 4.39
C SER A 26 4.20 -1.85 3.04
N LEU A 27 5.15 -2.78 2.86
CA LEU A 27 5.31 -3.54 1.62
C LEU A 27 4.17 -4.52 1.39
N VAL A 28 3.69 -5.19 2.44
CA VAL A 28 2.50 -6.05 2.36
C VAL A 28 1.27 -5.24 1.95
N ALA A 29 1.03 -4.10 2.59
CA ALA A 29 -0.08 -3.21 2.24
C ALA A 29 0.03 -2.68 0.80
N TYR A 30 1.24 -2.34 0.34
CA TYR A 30 1.51 -1.89 -1.02
C TYR A 30 1.21 -2.99 -2.05
N ASN A 31 1.73 -4.21 -1.85
CA ASN A 31 1.47 -5.34 -2.75
C ASN A 31 -0.01 -5.75 -2.73
N ALA A 32 -0.64 -5.76 -1.56
CA ALA A 32 -2.08 -6.03 -1.45
C ALA A 32 -2.89 -5.01 -2.25
N ASN A 33 -2.54 -3.72 -2.17
CA ASN A 33 -3.24 -2.68 -2.93
C ASN A 33 -3.07 -2.86 -4.45
N ILE A 34 -1.90 -3.27 -4.94
CA ILE A 34 -1.67 -3.55 -6.36
C ILE A 34 -2.50 -4.76 -6.81
N ASN A 35 -2.47 -5.86 -6.07
CA ASN A 35 -3.28 -7.04 -6.40
C ASN A 35 -4.78 -6.72 -6.39
N LEU A 36 -5.24 -5.91 -5.43
CA LEU A 36 -6.62 -5.43 -5.41
C LEU A 36 -6.95 -4.56 -6.63
N GLN A 37 -6.04 -3.69 -7.06
CA GLN A 37 -6.24 -2.89 -8.27
C GLN A 37 -6.30 -3.74 -9.55
N ASP A 38 -5.51 -4.79 -9.63
CA ASP A 38 -5.54 -5.70 -10.78
C ASP A 38 -6.85 -6.52 -10.78
N LEU A 39 -7.30 -7.03 -9.65
CA LEU A 39 -8.62 -7.66 -9.50
C LEU A 39 -9.78 -6.69 -9.80
N GLN A 40 -9.59 -5.40 -9.48
CA GLN A 40 -10.59 -4.36 -9.78
C GLN A 40 -10.75 -4.12 -11.28
N LYS A 41 -9.68 -4.26 -12.06
CA LYS A 41 -9.75 -4.12 -13.52
C LYS A 41 -10.48 -5.27 -14.19
N GLU A 42 -10.54 -6.44 -13.56
CA GLU A 42 -11.28 -7.61 -14.04
C GLU A 42 -12.78 -7.53 -13.70
N ASN A 43 -13.17 -6.72 -12.68
CA ASN A 43 -14.57 -6.53 -12.33
C ASN A 43 -15.24 -5.52 -13.29
N ALA A 44 -15.88 -6.05 -14.29
CA ALA A 44 -16.66 -5.28 -15.26
C ALA A 44 -18.10 -5.06 -14.76
N VAL A 45 -18.63 -3.88 -15.00
CA VAL A 45 -20.07 -3.62 -14.93
C VAL A 45 -20.65 -4.00 -16.27
N VAL A 46 -21.63 -4.90 -16.30
CA VAL A 46 -22.28 -5.36 -17.51
C VAL A 46 -23.68 -4.75 -17.59
N ALA A 47 -23.93 -3.92 -18.60
CA ALA A 47 -25.24 -3.39 -18.91
C ALA A 47 -25.86 -4.13 -20.09
N PHE A 48 -26.98 -4.78 -19.86
CA PHE A 48 -27.74 -5.49 -20.89
C PHE A 48 -28.68 -4.53 -21.58
N VAL A 49 -28.63 -4.54 -22.90
CA VAL A 49 -29.48 -3.71 -23.76
C VAL A 49 -30.88 -4.31 -23.82
N ASP A 50 -31.89 -3.46 -23.96
CA ASP A 50 -33.30 -3.89 -24.16
C ASP A 50 -33.46 -4.63 -25.49
N GLU A 51 -34.20 -5.72 -25.46
CA GLU A 51 -34.45 -6.56 -26.63
C GLU A 51 -35.28 -5.88 -27.74
N SER A 52 -35.97 -4.79 -27.38
CA SER A 52 -36.79 -4.00 -28.33
C SER A 52 -35.97 -3.15 -29.28
N LEU A 53 -34.67 -2.91 -28.94
CA LEU A 53 -33.76 -2.12 -29.77
C LEU A 53 -33.18 -2.97 -30.92
N THR A 54 -33.04 -2.32 -32.06
CA THR A 54 -32.32 -2.90 -33.22
C THR A 54 -30.80 -2.92 -32.95
N ASP A 55 -30.06 -3.71 -33.71
CA ASP A 55 -28.60 -3.84 -33.57
C ASP A 55 -27.89 -2.47 -33.74
N GLU A 56 -28.39 -1.61 -34.66
CA GLU A 56 -27.84 -0.26 -34.88
C GLU A 56 -28.13 0.70 -33.71
N GLU A 57 -29.34 0.66 -33.16
CA GLU A 57 -29.73 1.45 -32.01
C GLU A 57 -28.97 1.01 -30.75
N ALA A 58 -28.85 -0.32 -30.57
CA ALA A 58 -28.08 -0.90 -29.48
C ALA A 58 -26.60 -0.46 -29.51
N GLN A 59 -25.98 -0.37 -30.69
CA GLN A 59 -24.60 0.08 -30.87
C GLN A 59 -24.47 1.60 -30.70
N GLY A 60 -25.52 2.36 -31.00
CA GLY A 60 -25.57 3.81 -30.85
C GLY A 60 -25.46 4.31 -29.42
N LEU A 61 -25.78 3.48 -28.43
CA LEU A 61 -25.70 3.83 -27.00
C LEU A 61 -24.24 3.97 -26.50
N GLN A 62 -23.26 3.46 -27.24
CA GLN A 62 -21.85 3.44 -26.80
C GLN A 62 -21.32 4.83 -26.46
N SER A 63 -21.64 5.85 -27.24
CA SER A 63 -21.17 7.22 -27.01
C SER A 63 -21.78 7.83 -25.74
N GLN A 64 -23.02 7.48 -25.43
CA GLN A 64 -23.71 7.94 -24.22
C GLN A 64 -23.16 7.25 -22.97
N LEU A 65 -22.96 5.93 -23.03
CA LEU A 65 -22.47 5.12 -21.92
C LEU A 65 -20.99 5.43 -21.58
N SER A 66 -20.17 5.61 -22.62
CA SER A 66 -18.75 6.01 -22.42
C SER A 66 -18.58 7.42 -21.86
N GLY A 67 -19.59 8.29 -22.01
CA GLY A 67 -19.62 9.64 -21.44
C GLY A 67 -19.99 9.71 -19.95
N ILE A 68 -20.40 8.59 -19.33
CA ILE A 68 -20.77 8.58 -17.91
C ILE A 68 -19.52 8.74 -17.05
N SER A 69 -19.58 9.68 -16.12
CA SER A 69 -18.49 9.94 -15.17
C SER A 69 -18.18 8.71 -14.33
N GLY A 70 -16.95 8.25 -14.34
CA GLY A 70 -16.50 7.06 -13.61
C GLY A 70 -16.30 5.82 -14.49
N VAL A 71 -16.74 5.84 -15.76
CA VAL A 71 -16.44 4.81 -16.75
C VAL A 71 -15.06 5.07 -17.35
N ALA A 72 -14.16 4.08 -17.30
CA ALA A 72 -12.84 4.14 -17.88
C ALA A 72 -12.80 3.59 -19.31
N ASP A 73 -13.56 2.52 -19.54
CA ASP A 73 -13.65 1.82 -20.82
C ASP A 73 -15.08 1.27 -21.00
N CYS A 74 -15.57 1.24 -22.24
CA CYS A 74 -16.90 0.78 -22.58
C CYS A 74 -16.84 0.03 -23.91
N THR A 75 -17.01 -1.29 -23.86
CA THR A 75 -16.96 -2.18 -25.01
C THR A 75 -18.34 -2.75 -25.28
N PHE A 76 -18.82 -2.59 -26.51
CA PHE A 76 -20.04 -3.24 -26.99
C PHE A 76 -19.77 -4.70 -27.34
N VAL A 77 -20.61 -5.60 -26.85
CA VAL A 77 -20.57 -7.04 -27.18
C VAL A 77 -21.90 -7.42 -27.79
N SER A 78 -21.86 -7.85 -29.02
CA SER A 78 -23.07 -8.29 -29.78
C SER A 78 -23.62 -9.61 -29.23
N ARG A 79 -24.85 -9.96 -29.59
CA ARG A 79 -25.47 -11.26 -29.26
C ARG A 79 -24.62 -12.42 -29.74
N GLN A 80 -24.04 -12.28 -30.94
CA GLN A 80 -23.19 -13.30 -31.55
C GLN A 80 -21.89 -13.48 -30.75
N GLU A 81 -21.20 -12.39 -30.47
CA GLU A 81 -19.98 -12.40 -29.67
C GLU A 81 -20.24 -12.92 -28.23
N ALA A 82 -21.37 -12.52 -27.63
CA ALA A 82 -21.76 -13.01 -26.30
C ALA A 82 -21.99 -14.53 -26.27
N ARG A 83 -22.57 -15.08 -27.36
CA ARG A 83 -22.72 -16.53 -27.56
C ARG A 83 -21.36 -17.20 -27.72
N ASP A 84 -20.51 -16.65 -28.59
CA ASP A 84 -19.21 -17.23 -28.88
C ASP A 84 -18.30 -17.24 -27.64
N GLU A 85 -18.27 -16.15 -26.86
CA GLU A 85 -17.59 -16.10 -25.57
C GLU A 85 -18.14 -17.16 -24.59
N TYR A 86 -19.45 -17.34 -24.54
CA TYR A 86 -20.06 -18.33 -23.64
C TYR A 86 -19.69 -19.78 -24.07
N VAL A 87 -19.71 -20.04 -25.34
CA VAL A 87 -19.34 -21.35 -25.92
C VAL A 87 -17.86 -21.62 -25.64
N ASP A 88 -16.96 -20.66 -25.89
CA ASP A 88 -15.52 -20.80 -25.64
C ASP A 88 -15.20 -21.05 -24.15
N GLN A 89 -15.97 -20.42 -23.25
CA GLN A 89 -15.75 -20.54 -21.83
C GLN A 89 -16.26 -21.85 -21.22
N TYR A 90 -17.36 -22.40 -21.74
CA TYR A 90 -18.05 -23.52 -21.07
C TYR A 90 -18.17 -24.78 -21.94
N ASN A 91 -17.58 -24.80 -23.15
CA ASN A 91 -17.75 -25.89 -24.10
C ASN A 91 -16.71 -26.99 -23.94
N GLU A 92 -16.57 -27.57 -22.75
CA GLU A 92 -15.67 -28.71 -22.53
C GLU A 92 -16.15 -29.99 -23.24
N ASP A 93 -17.48 -30.13 -23.54
CA ASP A 93 -18.10 -31.33 -24.08
C ASP A 93 -18.94 -31.09 -25.38
N ASP A 94 -18.71 -30.00 -26.08
CA ASP A 94 -19.45 -29.65 -27.32
C ASP A 94 -21.00 -29.50 -27.17
N LEU A 95 -21.44 -29.39 -25.89
CA LEU A 95 -22.86 -29.34 -25.51
C LEU A 95 -23.53 -28.00 -25.85
N TYR A 96 -22.72 -26.93 -25.98
CA TYR A 96 -23.22 -25.55 -26.13
C TYR A 96 -22.99 -24.96 -27.53
N SER A 97 -22.42 -25.75 -28.47
CA SER A 97 -22.10 -25.30 -29.82
C SER A 97 -23.34 -24.88 -30.64
N ASP A 98 -24.52 -25.50 -30.39
CA ASP A 98 -25.76 -25.26 -31.12
C ASP A 98 -26.68 -24.21 -30.48
N LEU A 99 -26.19 -23.40 -29.51
CA LEU A 99 -26.99 -22.35 -28.90
C LEU A 99 -27.34 -21.24 -29.91
N ASP A 100 -28.63 -20.89 -29.99
CA ASP A 100 -29.09 -19.79 -30.82
C ASP A 100 -28.64 -18.45 -30.26
N PRO A 101 -27.99 -17.57 -31.05
CA PRO A 101 -27.59 -16.24 -30.63
C PRO A 101 -28.73 -15.37 -30.07
N THR A 102 -29.98 -15.66 -30.46
CA THR A 102 -31.17 -14.92 -29.96
C THR A 102 -31.45 -15.11 -28.48
N ILE A 103 -30.90 -16.15 -27.86
CA ILE A 103 -30.99 -16.35 -26.40
C ILE A 103 -30.14 -15.33 -25.62
N PHE A 104 -29.12 -14.79 -26.29
CA PHE A 104 -28.21 -13.80 -25.72
C PHE A 104 -28.71 -12.39 -26.03
N ARG A 105 -28.35 -11.44 -25.12
CA ARG A 105 -28.64 -10.02 -25.28
C ARG A 105 -27.39 -9.27 -25.70
N HIS A 106 -27.57 -8.20 -26.45
CA HIS A 106 -26.53 -7.20 -26.57
C HIS A 106 -26.17 -6.71 -25.19
N ARG A 107 -24.88 -6.51 -24.93
CA ARG A 107 -24.41 -6.03 -23.66
C ARG A 107 -23.24 -5.07 -23.83
N TYR A 108 -23.11 -4.17 -22.88
CA TYR A 108 -21.93 -3.35 -22.72
C TYR A 108 -21.14 -3.85 -21.54
N VAL A 109 -19.84 -4.10 -21.76
CA VAL A 109 -18.88 -4.44 -20.72
C VAL A 109 -18.09 -3.17 -20.41
N MET A 110 -18.16 -2.70 -19.19
CA MET A 110 -17.56 -1.44 -18.76
C MET A 110 -16.65 -1.66 -17.58
N HIS A 111 -15.47 -1.04 -17.64
CA HIS A 111 -14.54 -0.98 -16.51
C HIS A 111 -14.62 0.39 -15.85
N LEU A 112 -14.50 0.43 -14.53
CA LEU A 112 -14.60 1.67 -13.78
C LEU A 112 -13.21 2.24 -13.48
N THR A 113 -13.12 3.57 -13.42
CA THR A 113 -11.92 4.29 -13.01
C THR A 113 -11.62 4.07 -11.51
N ASP A 114 -12.68 4.02 -10.67
CA ASP A 114 -12.60 3.72 -9.23
C ASP A 114 -13.87 2.97 -8.82
N LEU A 115 -13.70 1.83 -8.13
CA LEU A 115 -14.85 1.05 -7.62
C LEU A 115 -15.72 1.81 -6.62
N LYS A 116 -15.21 2.85 -5.99
CA LYS A 116 -16.02 3.71 -5.11
C LYS A 116 -17.17 4.42 -5.84
N LEU A 117 -17.03 4.56 -7.15
CA LEU A 117 -18.06 5.18 -8.01
C LEU A 117 -19.07 4.16 -8.53
N MET A 118 -18.90 2.86 -8.21
CA MET A 118 -19.74 1.79 -8.75
C MET A 118 -21.23 2.02 -8.53
N ASP A 119 -21.63 2.35 -7.30
CA ASP A 119 -23.05 2.58 -6.99
C ASP A 119 -23.62 3.76 -7.80
N GLN A 120 -22.84 4.83 -7.96
CA GLN A 120 -23.26 6.00 -8.73
C GLN A 120 -23.31 5.68 -10.24
N VAL A 121 -22.33 4.93 -10.76
CA VAL A 121 -22.32 4.53 -12.17
C VAL A 121 -23.45 3.57 -12.46
N VAL A 122 -23.75 2.60 -11.61
CA VAL A 122 -24.87 1.69 -11.76
C VAL A 122 -26.20 2.44 -11.83
N GLN A 123 -26.46 3.38 -10.91
CA GLN A 123 -27.64 4.22 -10.93
C GLN A 123 -27.76 5.06 -12.20
N ASN A 124 -26.66 5.62 -12.69
CA ASN A 124 -26.63 6.38 -13.92
C ASN A 124 -26.95 5.48 -15.12
N LEU A 125 -26.38 4.27 -15.15
CA LEU A 125 -26.63 3.28 -16.23
C LEU A 125 -28.07 2.80 -16.25
N GLU A 126 -28.67 2.52 -15.10
CA GLU A 126 -30.07 2.11 -14.98
C GLU A 126 -31.06 3.23 -15.42
N SER A 127 -30.61 4.48 -15.39
CA SER A 127 -31.41 5.62 -15.85
C SER A 127 -31.34 5.87 -17.36
N VAL A 128 -30.45 5.15 -18.09
CA VAL A 128 -30.31 5.31 -19.54
C VAL A 128 -31.41 4.55 -20.26
N GLU A 129 -32.14 5.24 -21.13
CA GLU A 129 -33.16 4.64 -21.98
C GLU A 129 -32.53 3.62 -22.95
N GLY A 130 -33.05 2.40 -22.97
CA GLY A 130 -32.50 1.29 -23.77
C GLY A 130 -31.62 0.32 -22.98
N ILE A 131 -31.37 0.54 -21.71
CA ILE A 131 -30.73 -0.43 -20.80
C ILE A 131 -31.82 -1.17 -20.01
N ALA A 132 -31.90 -2.49 -20.19
CA ALA A 132 -32.89 -3.33 -19.52
C ALA A 132 -32.46 -3.76 -18.13
N LYS A 133 -31.14 -3.99 -17.93
CA LYS A 133 -30.59 -4.48 -16.66
C LYS A 133 -29.11 -4.16 -16.56
N VAL A 134 -28.68 -3.76 -15.38
CA VAL A 134 -27.27 -3.62 -15.04
C VAL A 134 -26.88 -4.74 -14.06
N ARG A 135 -25.76 -5.41 -14.34
CA ARG A 135 -25.15 -6.39 -13.45
C ARG A 135 -23.79 -5.85 -13.02
N ALA A 136 -23.62 -5.71 -11.72
CA ALA A 136 -22.37 -5.34 -11.10
C ALA A 136 -22.23 -6.11 -9.79
N ASP A 137 -21.03 -6.60 -9.51
CA ASP A 137 -20.75 -7.32 -8.27
C ASP A 137 -20.43 -6.31 -7.13
N GLN A 138 -21.44 -5.51 -6.76
CA GLN A 138 -21.33 -4.44 -5.76
C GLN A 138 -20.89 -4.95 -4.39
N ASP A 139 -21.41 -6.10 -3.95
CA ASP A 139 -21.07 -6.68 -2.64
C ASP A 139 -19.59 -7.08 -2.57
N ILE A 140 -19.05 -7.62 -3.66
CA ILE A 140 -17.64 -7.99 -3.78
C ILE A 140 -16.78 -6.72 -3.75
N SER A 141 -17.15 -5.71 -4.52
CA SER A 141 -16.43 -4.44 -4.61
C SER A 141 -16.40 -3.69 -3.27
N ASN A 142 -17.54 -3.62 -2.58
CA ASN A 142 -17.65 -3.00 -1.25
C ASN A 142 -16.84 -3.78 -0.20
N GLY A 143 -16.79 -5.10 -0.31
CA GLY A 143 -15.95 -5.96 0.52
C GLY A 143 -14.46 -5.64 0.34
N PHE A 144 -13.98 -5.51 -0.89
CA PHE A 144 -12.58 -5.15 -1.18
C PHE A 144 -12.22 -3.77 -0.66
N ILE A 145 -13.07 -2.76 -0.87
CA ILE A 145 -12.85 -1.40 -0.37
C ILE A 145 -12.75 -1.41 1.16
N THR A 146 -13.64 -2.14 1.83
CA THR A 146 -13.66 -2.25 3.29
C THR A 146 -12.39 -2.89 3.82
N VAL A 147 -11.97 -4.05 3.26
CA VAL A 147 -10.73 -4.73 3.66
C VAL A 147 -9.51 -3.85 3.45
N ARG A 148 -9.42 -3.16 2.30
CA ARG A 148 -8.33 -2.21 2.01
C ARG A 148 -8.27 -1.08 3.04
N ASN A 149 -9.41 -0.48 3.37
CA ASN A 149 -9.47 0.64 4.31
C ASN A 149 -9.09 0.18 5.73
N ILE A 150 -9.60 -0.95 6.19
CA ILE A 150 -9.25 -1.53 7.51
C ILE A 150 -7.76 -1.83 7.56
N ALA A 151 -7.20 -2.51 6.55
CA ALA A 151 -5.77 -2.81 6.49
C ALA A 151 -4.92 -1.53 6.49
N GLY A 152 -5.35 -0.50 5.76
CA GLY A 152 -4.69 0.81 5.73
C GLY A 152 -4.66 1.48 7.11
N VAL A 153 -5.80 1.53 7.80
CA VAL A 153 -5.90 2.13 9.15
C VAL A 153 -5.03 1.38 10.15
N ILE A 154 -5.08 0.05 10.14
CA ILE A 154 -4.25 -0.79 11.02
C ILE A 154 -2.75 -0.54 10.73
N SER A 155 -2.35 -0.50 9.47
CA SER A 155 -0.96 -0.24 9.08
C SER A 155 -0.48 1.12 9.57
N ILE A 156 -1.26 2.18 9.37
CA ILE A 156 -0.91 3.54 9.83
C ILE A 156 -0.80 3.58 11.35
N ALA A 157 -1.74 2.95 12.08
CA ALA A 157 -1.70 2.90 13.54
C ALA A 157 -0.45 2.17 14.05
N LEU A 158 -0.12 1.02 13.46
CA LEU A 158 1.10 0.27 13.80
C LEU A 158 2.37 1.09 13.54
N ILE A 159 2.47 1.73 12.38
CA ILE A 159 3.60 2.59 12.02
C ILE A 159 3.75 3.72 13.04
N ALA A 160 2.66 4.39 13.41
CA ALA A 160 2.70 5.48 14.40
C ALA A 160 3.18 4.99 15.78
N ILE A 161 2.67 3.85 16.26
CA ILE A 161 3.06 3.25 17.53
C ILE A 161 4.56 2.87 17.51
N LEU A 162 5.02 2.18 16.46
CA LEU A 162 6.41 1.77 16.33
C LEU A 162 7.36 2.97 16.25
N LEU A 163 6.95 4.05 15.58
CA LEU A 163 7.71 5.27 15.47
C LEU A 163 7.86 5.96 16.84
N ILE A 164 6.78 6.03 17.62
CA ILE A 164 6.80 6.57 18.99
C ILE A 164 7.75 5.74 19.88
N ILE A 165 7.64 4.40 19.81
CA ILE A 165 8.51 3.49 20.58
C ILE A 165 9.97 3.70 20.20
N SER A 166 10.29 3.79 18.90
CA SER A 166 11.66 4.04 18.42
C SER A 166 12.24 5.35 18.93
N VAL A 167 11.47 6.45 18.83
CA VAL A 167 11.87 7.76 19.35
C VAL A 167 12.11 7.69 20.87
N PHE A 168 11.23 7.00 21.61
CA PHE A 168 11.35 6.83 23.06
C PHE A 168 12.62 6.06 23.43
N ILE A 169 12.96 4.99 22.71
CA ILE A 169 14.15 4.18 22.98
C ILE A 169 15.43 4.97 22.69
N ILE A 170 15.52 5.65 21.54
CA ILE A 170 16.67 6.51 21.23
C ILE A 170 16.78 7.64 22.27
N SER A 171 15.66 8.26 22.64
CA SER A 171 15.65 9.29 23.68
C SER A 171 16.19 8.79 25.00
N ASN A 172 15.82 7.58 25.45
CA ASN A 172 16.34 6.98 26.66
C ASN A 172 17.85 6.67 26.57
N THR A 173 18.30 6.16 25.41
CA THR A 173 19.72 5.86 25.18
C THR A 173 20.56 7.12 25.24
N ILE A 174 20.16 8.19 24.54
CA ILE A 174 20.85 9.48 24.56
C ILE A 174 20.82 10.12 25.95
N LYS A 175 19.71 9.97 26.69
CA LYS A 175 19.62 10.47 28.08
C LYS A 175 20.64 9.78 29.00
N LEU A 176 20.82 8.47 28.86
CA LEU A 176 21.82 7.74 29.65
C LEU A 176 23.25 8.17 29.28
N THR A 177 23.55 8.28 27.97
CA THR A 177 24.86 8.79 27.51
C THR A 177 25.13 10.21 27.99
N THR A 178 24.09 11.07 27.97
CA THR A 178 24.22 12.46 28.48
C THR A 178 24.47 12.48 30.00
N PHE A 179 23.82 11.60 30.77
CA PHE A 179 23.99 11.49 32.20
C PHE A 179 25.42 11.05 32.58
N ASP A 180 26.00 10.12 31.82
CA ASP A 180 27.37 9.67 32.04
C ASP A 180 28.40 10.75 31.74
N ARG A 181 28.09 11.72 30.87
CA ARG A 181 28.95 12.87 30.53
C ARG A 181 28.57 14.16 31.27
N ARG A 182 27.81 14.05 32.36
CA ARG A 182 27.31 15.23 33.10
C ARG A 182 28.39 16.17 33.59
N ASP A 183 29.56 15.62 34.05
CA ASP A 183 30.66 16.40 34.57
C ASP A 183 31.36 17.21 33.47
N GLU A 184 31.50 16.60 32.25
CA GLU A 184 32.02 17.31 31.07
C GLU A 184 31.07 18.45 30.66
N ILE A 185 29.76 18.21 30.69
CA ILE A 185 28.73 19.21 30.39
C ILE A 185 28.75 20.35 31.40
N ALA A 186 28.94 20.03 32.69
CA ALA A 186 29.05 21.04 33.74
C ALA A 186 30.27 21.95 33.53
N ILE A 187 31.41 21.38 33.18
CA ILE A 187 32.63 22.14 32.85
C ILE A 187 32.38 23.05 31.63
N MET A 188 31.77 22.52 30.55
CA MET A 188 31.45 23.33 29.39
C MET A 188 30.53 24.51 29.70
N LYS A 189 29.54 24.31 30.58
CA LYS A 189 28.64 25.39 31.04
C LYS A 189 29.41 26.45 31.87
N MET A 190 30.33 26.02 32.75
CA MET A 190 31.15 26.95 33.54
C MET A 190 32.08 27.84 32.71
N VAL A 191 32.55 27.33 31.54
CA VAL A 191 33.39 28.10 30.60
C VAL A 191 32.53 28.95 29.63
N GLY A 192 31.18 28.93 29.78
CA GLY A 192 30.25 29.76 29.01
C GLY A 192 29.78 29.16 27.66
N ALA A 193 29.91 27.87 27.48
CA ALA A 193 29.38 27.23 26.29
C ALA A 193 27.86 27.39 26.19
N THR A 194 27.36 27.70 24.96
CA THR A 194 25.95 27.83 24.70
C THR A 194 25.25 26.47 24.71
N ASP A 195 23.96 26.44 25.07
CA ASP A 195 23.15 25.22 25.04
C ASP A 195 23.15 24.54 23.67
N GLY A 196 23.21 25.33 22.58
CA GLY A 196 23.31 24.82 21.23
C GLY A 196 24.59 24.00 21.03
N PHE A 197 25.73 24.52 21.45
CA PHE A 197 27.02 23.85 21.31
C PHE A 197 27.05 22.51 22.07
N ILE A 198 26.45 22.49 23.27
CA ILE A 198 26.35 21.26 24.09
C ILE A 198 25.41 20.20 23.41
N ARG A 199 24.37 20.62 22.69
CA ARG A 199 23.37 19.72 22.09
C ARG A 199 23.86 19.00 20.85
N TRP A 200 24.63 19.68 20.01
CA TRP A 200 25.00 19.16 18.68
C TRP A 200 25.67 17.78 18.69
N PRO A 201 26.65 17.49 19.55
CA PRO A 201 27.27 16.16 19.60
C PRO A 201 26.27 15.02 19.80
N PHE A 202 25.28 15.20 20.67
CA PHE A 202 24.26 14.20 20.96
C PHE A 202 23.25 14.06 19.81
N VAL A 203 22.98 15.15 19.10
CA VAL A 203 22.13 15.09 17.89
C VAL A 203 22.85 14.31 16.79
N TYR A 204 24.14 14.52 16.59
CA TYR A 204 24.94 13.71 15.66
C TYR A 204 25.01 12.23 16.07
N GLU A 205 25.16 11.95 17.36
CA GLU A 205 25.14 10.58 17.87
C GLU A 205 23.82 9.89 17.56
N GLY A 206 22.70 10.52 17.85
CA GLY A 206 21.38 9.98 17.52
C GLY A 206 21.14 9.86 16.01
N LEU A 207 21.58 10.83 15.20
CA LEU A 207 21.53 10.76 13.74
C LEU A 207 22.28 9.54 13.21
N LEU A 208 23.52 9.31 13.72
CA LEU A 208 24.32 8.15 13.33
C LEU A 208 23.66 6.83 13.72
N LEU A 209 23.13 6.74 14.95
CA LEU A 209 22.40 5.55 15.41
C LEU A 209 21.17 5.28 14.53
N GLY A 210 20.41 6.32 14.19
CA GLY A 210 19.25 6.23 13.31
C GLY A 210 19.60 5.80 11.88
N LEU A 211 20.67 6.38 11.30
CA LEU A 211 21.13 6.03 9.95
C LEU A 211 21.70 4.62 9.86
N ILE A 212 22.51 4.20 10.86
CA ILE A 212 23.03 2.83 10.93
C ILE A 212 21.85 1.84 11.06
N GLY A 213 20.90 2.13 11.94
CA GLY A 213 19.67 1.35 12.08
C GLY A 213 18.88 1.25 10.79
N ALA A 214 18.75 2.38 10.06
CA ALA A 214 18.07 2.42 8.77
C ALA A 214 18.81 1.60 7.69
N ALA A 215 20.13 1.69 7.60
CA ALA A 215 20.93 0.96 6.62
C ALA A 215 20.88 -0.55 6.88
N VAL A 216 21.03 -0.99 8.12
CA VAL A 216 20.93 -2.40 8.50
C VAL A 216 19.50 -2.91 8.30
N GLY A 217 18.50 -2.14 8.74
CA GLY A 217 17.09 -2.45 8.57
C GLY A 217 16.71 -2.61 7.09
N PHE A 218 17.14 -1.68 6.23
CA PHE A 218 16.91 -1.75 4.79
C PHE A 218 17.57 -2.99 4.16
N SER A 219 18.80 -3.30 4.54
CA SER A 219 19.53 -4.49 4.02
C SER A 219 18.81 -5.79 4.41
N LEU A 220 18.36 -5.90 5.65
CA LEU A 220 17.59 -7.05 6.13
C LEU A 220 16.20 -7.12 5.47
N GLN A 221 15.56 -5.97 5.25
CA GLN A 221 14.27 -5.89 4.55
C GLN A 221 14.41 -6.40 3.10
N TRP A 222 15.48 -6.02 2.40
CA TRP A 222 15.74 -6.53 1.06
C TRP A 222 15.90 -8.05 1.05
N LEU A 223 16.70 -8.60 1.98
CA LEU A 223 16.90 -10.05 2.10
C LEU A 223 15.59 -10.78 2.41
N LEU A 224 14.82 -10.26 3.35
CA LEU A 224 13.52 -10.82 3.73
C LEU A 224 12.55 -10.81 2.55
N TYR A 225 12.43 -9.68 1.86
CA TYR A 225 11.55 -9.53 0.70
C TYR A 225 11.96 -10.48 -0.43
N ALA A 226 13.26 -10.59 -0.72
CA ALA A 226 13.79 -11.52 -1.72
C ALA A 226 13.54 -13.00 -1.36
N ALA A 227 13.55 -13.34 -0.07
CA ALA A 227 13.22 -14.69 0.39
C ALA A 227 11.73 -15.00 0.20
N VAL A 228 10.86 -14.05 0.56
CA VAL A 228 9.40 -14.18 0.41
C VAL A 228 9.02 -14.28 -1.08
N THR A 229 9.56 -13.42 -1.94
CA THR A 229 9.25 -13.45 -3.38
C THR A 229 9.67 -14.76 -4.04
N ARG A 230 10.83 -15.31 -3.65
CA ARG A 230 11.27 -16.63 -4.13
C ARG A 230 10.35 -17.76 -3.62
N GLY A 231 9.90 -17.68 -2.38
CA GLY A 231 8.94 -18.63 -1.81
C GLY A 231 7.61 -18.64 -2.55
N ILE A 232 7.08 -17.46 -2.88
CA ILE A 232 5.84 -17.30 -3.65
C ILE A 232 6.01 -17.81 -5.09
N ALA A 233 7.12 -17.49 -5.74
CA ALA A 233 7.39 -17.92 -7.12
C ALA A 233 7.52 -19.44 -7.27
N ASN A 234 7.92 -20.14 -6.21
CA ASN A 234 8.05 -21.60 -6.19
C ASN A 234 6.77 -22.33 -5.75
N SER A 235 5.69 -21.62 -5.50
CA SER A 235 4.44 -22.15 -4.95
C SER A 235 3.37 -22.16 -6.04
N ASP A 236 2.96 -23.33 -6.53
CA ASP A 236 1.92 -23.46 -7.57
C ASP A 236 0.58 -22.82 -7.15
N THR A 237 0.28 -22.81 -5.87
CA THR A 237 -0.97 -22.28 -5.30
C THR A 237 -1.01 -20.73 -5.27
N MET A 238 0.15 -20.06 -5.32
CA MET A 238 0.25 -18.61 -5.17
C MET A 238 0.64 -17.88 -6.47
N GLN A 239 0.59 -18.54 -7.61
CA GLN A 239 0.93 -17.96 -8.93
C GLN A 239 0.01 -16.78 -9.32
N LEU A 240 -1.19 -16.70 -8.74
CA LEU A 240 -2.14 -15.59 -8.96
C LEU A 240 -1.76 -14.31 -8.22
N LEU A 241 -0.85 -14.38 -7.23
CA LEU A 241 -0.39 -13.19 -6.50
C LEU A 241 0.75 -12.51 -7.23
N ARG A 242 0.50 -11.32 -7.74
CA ARG A 242 1.53 -10.48 -8.35
C ARG A 242 2.32 -9.78 -7.26
N VAL A 243 3.60 -10.13 -7.12
CA VAL A 243 4.52 -9.46 -6.20
C VAL A 243 5.43 -8.54 -7.00
N VAL A 244 5.48 -7.27 -6.61
CA VAL A 244 6.32 -6.26 -7.28
C VAL A 244 7.79 -6.57 -7.08
N ASP A 245 8.60 -6.51 -8.14
CA ASP A 245 10.05 -6.70 -8.02
C ASP A 245 10.64 -5.57 -7.14
N PHE A 246 11.41 -5.96 -6.12
CA PHE A 246 12.06 -5.01 -5.21
C PHE A 246 12.96 -4.02 -5.95
N ARG A 247 13.50 -4.41 -7.10
CA ARG A 247 14.31 -3.53 -7.95
C ARG A 247 13.55 -2.30 -8.46
N GLN A 248 12.23 -2.35 -8.53
CA GLN A 248 11.41 -1.21 -8.95
C GLN A 248 11.11 -0.25 -7.79
N ILE A 249 11.09 -0.77 -6.56
CA ILE A 249 10.69 -0.02 -5.37
C ILE A 249 11.83 0.23 -4.37
N TRP A 250 13.06 -0.20 -4.65
CA TRP A 250 14.19 -0.06 -3.72
C TRP A 250 14.48 1.40 -3.35
N ALA A 251 14.42 2.31 -4.33
CA ALA A 251 14.76 3.72 -4.11
C ALA A 251 13.76 4.44 -3.18
N PRO A 252 12.42 4.38 -3.40
CA PRO A 252 11.47 4.93 -2.45
C PRO A 252 11.52 4.24 -1.08
N VAL A 253 11.74 2.92 -1.02
CA VAL A 253 11.88 2.20 0.25
C VAL A 253 13.13 2.68 1.00
N ALA A 254 14.28 2.79 0.33
CA ALA A 254 15.52 3.31 0.93
C ALA A 254 15.34 4.75 1.44
N ALA A 255 14.66 5.61 0.67
CA ALA A 255 14.37 6.98 1.07
C ALA A 255 13.48 7.05 2.33
N VAL A 256 12.46 6.19 2.42
CA VAL A 256 11.59 6.10 3.60
C VAL A 256 12.38 5.61 4.81
N PHE A 257 13.19 4.55 4.67
CA PHE A 257 14.04 4.04 5.77
C PHE A 257 15.02 5.09 6.26
N ALA A 258 15.70 5.78 5.36
CA ALA A 258 16.62 6.86 5.71
C ALA A 258 15.89 8.03 6.39
N GLY A 259 14.76 8.47 5.83
CA GLY A 259 13.95 9.54 6.38
C GLY A 259 13.42 9.23 7.79
N VAL A 260 12.90 8.03 8.01
CA VAL A 260 12.43 7.57 9.33
C VAL A 260 13.61 7.44 10.29
N GLY A 261 14.76 6.88 9.85
CA GLY A 261 15.97 6.78 10.67
C GLY A 261 16.45 8.15 11.14
N ILE A 262 16.50 9.13 10.24
CA ILE A 262 16.85 10.54 10.59
C ILE A 262 15.81 11.12 11.57
N LEU A 263 14.52 10.97 11.30
CA LEU A 263 13.45 11.51 12.13
C LEU A 263 13.52 10.92 13.56
N VAL A 264 13.68 9.61 13.67
CA VAL A 264 13.78 8.90 14.94
C VAL A 264 15.08 9.25 15.66
N GLY A 265 16.20 9.29 14.95
CA GLY A 265 17.52 9.61 15.52
C GLY A 265 17.59 11.04 16.05
N VAL A 266 17.26 12.00 15.20
CA VAL A 266 17.27 13.44 15.56
C VAL A 266 16.14 13.75 16.54
N GLY A 267 14.93 13.27 16.31
CA GLY A 267 13.78 13.50 17.19
C GLY A 267 13.99 12.94 18.60
N GLY A 268 14.53 11.71 18.69
CA GLY A 268 14.88 11.08 19.96
C GLY A 268 15.94 11.85 20.74
N SER A 269 17.00 12.31 20.04
CA SER A 269 18.07 13.11 20.64
C SER A 269 17.57 14.45 21.14
N LEU A 270 16.81 15.18 20.34
CA LEU A 270 16.27 16.49 20.74
C LEU A 270 15.33 16.39 21.95
N THR A 271 14.50 15.34 22.01
CA THR A 271 13.60 15.09 23.16
C THR A 271 14.38 14.75 24.43
N ALA A 272 15.43 13.95 24.30
CA ALA A 272 16.30 13.60 25.44
C ALA A 272 16.96 14.83 26.07
N ILE A 273 17.61 15.67 25.24
CA ILE A 273 18.43 16.78 25.69
C ILE A 273 17.59 17.96 26.22
N ARG A 274 16.42 18.23 25.59
CA ARG A 274 15.52 19.30 26.06
C ARG A 274 15.14 19.13 27.55
N LYS A 275 14.98 17.89 27.98
CA LYS A 275 14.58 17.56 29.35
C LYS A 275 15.78 17.70 30.33
N PHE A 276 16.99 17.47 29.82
CA PHE A 276 18.23 17.53 30.65
C PHE A 276 18.75 18.95 30.85
N LEU A 277 18.59 19.85 29.87
CA LEU A 277 19.08 21.23 29.95
C LEU A 277 18.12 22.20 30.69
N ARG A 278 16.89 21.77 30.96
CA ARG A 278 15.89 22.55 31.73
C ARG A 278 16.01 22.39 33.23
N VAL A 279 16.97 21.64 33.74
CA VAL A 279 17.38 21.52 35.13
C VAL A 279 18.71 22.29 35.27
#